data_1b51e801fca7163fe10e864ba8a6e87c
#
_entry.id   1b51e801fca7163fe10e864ba8a6e87c
#
_cell.length_a   1.000
_cell.length_b   1.000
_cell.length_c   1.000
_cell.angle_alpha   90.00
_cell.angle_beta   90.00
_cell.angle_gamma   90.00
#
_symmetry.space_group_name_H-M   'P 1'
#
loop_
_entity.id
_entity.type
_entity.pdbx_description
1 polymer ?
#
loop_
_entity_poly.entity_id
_entity_poly.type
_entity_poly.pdbx_seq_one_letter_code
_entity_poly.pdbx_strand_id
1 'polypeptide(L)'
;MIKQNLIYEEYISNRDLPKNYEPNDSKFFEHEISKIIPKSFIFSRKNLFTKGQKLFNSKGNEILTDYSRMSRQSIKKKTKFYFRNKGNIDSYKLIEKSSWIMDEKSRKFFHWMTDNLSRIGLLLKQNIDDPIIIDQDTYNCSFVKESIELLKVNFIVTPSEKFYK
;
A
#
# COMPACT_ATOMS: atom_id res chain seq x y z
N MET A 1 2.68 5.13 19.67
CA MET A 1 1.22 5.07 19.68
C MET A 1 0.76 5.01 18.22
N ILE A 2 -0.18 4.13 17.88
CA ILE A 2 -0.82 4.06 16.56
C ILE A 2 -2.09 4.89 16.66
N LYS A 3 -2.26 5.85 15.75
CA LYS A 3 -3.52 6.58 15.59
C LYS A 3 -4.23 6.02 14.37
N GLN A 4 -5.49 5.66 14.51
CA GLN A 4 -6.33 5.11 13.47
C GLN A 4 -7.49 6.05 13.20
N ASN A 5 -7.66 6.47 11.96
CA ASN A 5 -8.77 7.29 11.51
C ASN A 5 -9.65 6.44 10.59
N LEU A 6 -10.90 6.27 10.97
CA LEU A 6 -11.91 5.61 10.14
C LEU A 6 -12.27 6.53 8.95
N ILE A 7 -12.30 5.99 7.75
CA ILE A 7 -12.63 6.73 6.52
C ILE A 7 -14.00 6.30 5.99
N TYR A 8 -14.24 5.00 5.94
CA TYR A 8 -15.52 4.43 5.54
C TYR A 8 -15.94 3.34 6.52
N GLU A 9 -17.20 3.38 6.91
CA GLU A 9 -17.83 2.26 7.61
C GLU A 9 -17.98 1.05 6.69
N GLU A 10 -18.20 -0.10 7.29
CA GLU A 10 -18.56 -1.30 6.56
C GLU A 10 -19.91 -1.10 5.85
N TYR A 11 -20.01 -1.55 4.61
CA TYR A 11 -21.25 -1.49 3.85
C TYR A 11 -21.38 -2.69 2.91
N ILE A 12 -22.63 -2.95 2.50
CA ILE A 12 -22.91 -3.96 1.49
C ILE A 12 -22.90 -3.26 0.13
N SER A 13 -22.01 -3.70 -0.75
CA SER A 13 -21.98 -3.27 -2.15
C SER A 13 -22.84 -4.24 -2.96
N ASN A 14 -23.94 -3.74 -3.53
CA ASN A 14 -24.73 -4.48 -4.50
C ASN A 14 -24.30 -4.05 -5.91
N ARG A 15 -24.11 -5.02 -6.77
CA ARG A 15 -23.65 -4.81 -8.15
C ARG A 15 -24.67 -5.39 -9.12
N ASP A 16 -24.85 -4.68 -10.21
CA ASP A 16 -25.65 -5.20 -11.32
C ASP A 16 -24.88 -6.31 -12.04
N LEU A 17 -25.61 -7.24 -12.59
CA LEU A 17 -25.05 -8.26 -13.48
C LEU A 17 -24.53 -7.62 -14.77
N PRO A 18 -23.49 -8.18 -15.39
CA PRO A 18 -23.02 -7.72 -16.69
C PRO A 18 -24.14 -7.70 -17.71
N LYS A 19 -24.14 -6.73 -18.63
CA LYS A 19 -25.19 -6.61 -19.68
C LYS A 19 -25.26 -7.82 -20.60
N ASN A 20 -24.17 -8.54 -20.76
CA ASN A 20 -24.06 -9.75 -21.56
C ASN A 20 -24.13 -11.03 -20.69
N TYR A 21 -24.77 -10.95 -19.53
CA TYR A 21 -24.94 -12.08 -18.62
C TYR A 21 -25.85 -13.14 -19.23
N GLU A 22 -25.43 -14.39 -19.14
CA GLU A 22 -26.23 -15.56 -19.47
C GLU A 22 -26.55 -16.39 -18.21
N PRO A 23 -27.70 -17.09 -18.13
CA PRO A 23 -28.09 -17.87 -16.93
C PRO A 23 -27.02 -18.86 -16.47
N ASN A 24 -26.24 -19.42 -17.39
CA ASN A 24 -25.17 -20.37 -17.07
C ASN A 24 -23.93 -19.70 -16.43
N ASP A 25 -23.84 -18.39 -16.44
CA ASP A 25 -22.74 -17.62 -15.87
C ASP A 25 -22.94 -17.31 -14.38
N SER A 26 -24.12 -17.59 -13.82
CA SER A 26 -24.47 -17.26 -12.42
C SER A 26 -23.38 -17.71 -11.43
N LYS A 27 -22.85 -18.92 -11.59
CA LYS A 27 -21.79 -19.48 -10.75
C LYS A 27 -20.49 -18.64 -10.68
N PHE A 28 -20.26 -17.78 -11.69
CA PHE A 28 -19.07 -16.91 -11.71
C PHE A 28 -19.33 -15.57 -11.02
N PHE A 29 -20.57 -15.12 -10.91
CA PHE A 29 -20.92 -13.79 -10.46
C PHE A 29 -21.69 -13.74 -9.13
N GLU A 30 -22.36 -14.82 -8.72
CA GLU A 30 -23.19 -14.86 -7.49
C GLU A 30 -22.51 -14.29 -6.25
N HIS A 31 -21.22 -14.63 -6.04
CA HIS A 31 -20.43 -14.17 -4.90
C HIS A 31 -19.95 -12.72 -5.02
N GLU A 32 -20.15 -12.07 -6.17
CA GLU A 32 -19.77 -10.67 -6.41
C GLU A 32 -20.98 -9.73 -6.51
N ILE A 33 -22.22 -10.28 -6.63
CA ILE A 33 -23.45 -9.46 -6.75
C ILE A 33 -23.68 -8.68 -5.44
N SER A 34 -23.49 -9.32 -4.29
CA SER A 34 -23.60 -8.66 -3.00
C SER A 34 -22.37 -9.00 -2.16
N LYS A 35 -21.60 -7.96 -1.84
CA LYS A 35 -20.32 -8.13 -1.14
C LYS A 35 -20.19 -7.17 0.02
N ILE A 36 -19.83 -7.70 1.17
CA ILE A 36 -19.47 -6.86 2.32
C ILE A 36 -18.11 -6.18 2.04
N ILE A 37 -18.14 -4.87 1.98
CA ILE A 37 -16.94 -4.05 1.88
C ILE A 37 -16.53 -3.66 3.30
N PRO A 38 -15.35 -4.09 3.78
CA PRO A 38 -14.94 -3.85 5.16
C PRO A 38 -14.62 -2.37 5.39
N LYS A 39 -14.61 -1.98 6.66
CA LYS A 39 -14.18 -0.64 7.10
C LYS A 39 -12.83 -0.28 6.53
N SER A 40 -12.68 0.97 6.11
CA SER A 40 -11.42 1.51 5.59
C SER A 40 -10.83 2.52 6.55
N PHE A 41 -9.52 2.45 6.76
CA PHE A 41 -8.81 3.26 7.75
C PHE A 41 -7.55 3.88 7.16
N ILE A 42 -7.16 5.05 7.71
CA ILE A 42 -5.82 5.59 7.59
C ILE A 42 -5.13 5.46 8.94
N PHE A 43 -3.94 4.88 8.93
CA PHE A 43 -3.13 4.69 10.13
C PHE A 43 -1.98 5.69 10.15
N SER A 44 -1.78 6.36 11.29
CA SER A 44 -0.61 7.20 11.52
C SER A 44 0.27 6.57 12.60
N ARG A 45 1.56 6.50 12.34
CA ARG A 45 2.54 5.92 13.26
C ARG A 45 3.89 6.61 13.14
N LYS A 46 4.57 6.78 14.28
CA LYS A 46 5.94 7.30 14.36
C LYS A 46 6.97 6.19 14.30
N ASN A 47 8.20 6.56 13.95
CA ASN A 47 9.37 5.67 13.95
C ASN A 47 9.19 4.44 13.08
N LEU A 48 8.82 4.68 11.82
CA LEU A 48 8.76 3.67 10.78
C LEU A 48 9.99 3.75 9.90
N PHE A 49 10.40 2.61 9.37
CA PHE A 49 11.46 2.49 8.37
C PHE A 49 10.89 1.88 7.10
N THR A 50 11.32 2.35 5.97
CA THR A 50 10.99 1.76 4.68
C THR A 50 12.23 1.34 3.92
N LYS A 51 12.12 0.25 3.17
CA LYS A 51 13.12 -0.23 2.21
C LYS A 51 12.39 -0.89 1.04
N GLY A 52 12.55 -0.33 -0.16
CA GLY A 52 11.76 -0.76 -1.31
C GLY A 52 10.26 -0.65 -1.01
N GLN A 53 9.52 -1.69 -1.31
CA GLN A 53 8.06 -1.77 -1.08
C GLN A 53 7.66 -2.25 0.32
N LYS A 54 8.56 -2.18 1.30
CA LYS A 54 8.33 -2.73 2.64
C LYS A 54 8.44 -1.68 3.73
N LEU A 55 7.59 -1.81 4.72
CA LEU A 55 7.52 -0.93 5.89
C LEU A 55 7.85 -1.73 7.17
N PHE A 56 8.67 -1.16 8.04
CA PHE A 56 9.18 -1.80 9.26
C PHE A 56 8.97 -0.91 10.47
N ASN A 57 8.82 -1.51 11.64
CA ASN A 57 8.86 -0.81 12.91
C ASN A 57 10.32 -0.60 13.40
N SER A 58 10.48 0.14 14.50
CA SER A 58 11.79 0.41 15.11
C SER A 58 12.56 -0.84 15.59
N LYS A 59 11.87 -1.98 15.70
CA LYS A 59 12.47 -3.28 16.03
C LYS A 59 12.87 -4.07 14.78
N GLY A 60 12.71 -3.50 13.58
CA GLY A 60 13.00 -4.17 12.31
C GLY A 60 11.97 -5.23 11.89
N ASN A 61 10.82 -5.31 12.56
CA ASN A 61 9.73 -6.20 12.15
C ASN A 61 8.94 -5.55 11.03
N GLU A 62 8.67 -6.30 9.97
CA GLU A 62 7.76 -5.85 8.91
C GLU A 62 6.35 -5.64 9.48
N ILE A 63 5.76 -4.46 9.20
CA ILE A 63 4.49 -4.05 9.83
C ILE A 63 3.29 -4.53 9.05
N LEU A 64 3.45 -4.82 7.75
CA LEU A 64 2.34 -4.88 6.80
C LEU A 64 1.72 -6.25 6.60
N THR A 65 1.97 -7.22 7.47
CA THR A 65 1.29 -8.51 7.40
C THR A 65 -0.22 -8.41 7.62
N ASP A 66 -0.69 -7.34 8.29
CA ASP A 66 -2.10 -7.16 8.61
C ASP A 66 -2.84 -6.21 7.65
N TYR A 67 -2.10 -5.35 6.92
CA TYR A 67 -2.68 -4.29 6.07
C TYR A 67 -2.44 -4.50 4.57
N SER A 68 -1.50 -5.33 4.20
CA SER A 68 -1.34 -5.83 2.83
C SER A 68 -1.58 -7.35 2.84
N ARG A 69 -2.23 -7.88 1.82
CA ARG A 69 -2.34 -9.34 1.60
C ARG A 69 -0.98 -9.94 1.25
N MET A 70 0.07 -9.58 1.99
CA MET A 70 1.37 -10.18 1.79
C MET A 70 1.28 -11.66 2.16
N SER A 71 1.71 -12.50 1.24
CA SER A 71 1.84 -13.93 1.43
C SER A 71 2.50 -14.21 2.78
N ARG A 72 2.02 -15.19 3.53
CA ARG A 72 2.59 -15.68 4.77
C ARG A 72 4.05 -16.08 4.55
N GLN A 73 4.95 -15.11 4.61
CA GLN A 73 6.38 -15.41 4.55
C GLN A 73 6.75 -16.24 5.77
N SER A 74 7.47 -17.32 5.56
CA SER A 74 7.90 -18.19 6.64
C SER A 74 8.74 -17.40 7.65
N ILE A 75 8.64 -17.73 8.93
CA ILE A 75 9.41 -17.13 10.03
C ILE A 75 10.92 -17.09 9.70
N LYS A 76 11.45 -18.13 9.02
CA LYS A 76 12.84 -18.20 8.55
C LYS A 76 13.24 -17.06 7.60
N LYS A 77 12.33 -16.61 6.69
CA LYS A 77 12.62 -15.50 5.79
C LYS A 77 12.61 -14.15 6.53
N LYS A 78 11.73 -13.99 7.52
CA LYS A 78 11.66 -12.78 8.38
C LYS A 78 12.92 -12.62 9.22
N THR A 79 13.39 -13.70 9.85
CA THR A 79 14.60 -13.70 10.68
C THR A 79 15.87 -13.44 9.86
N LYS A 80 16.01 -14.08 8.71
CA LYS A 80 17.13 -13.86 7.78
C LYS A 80 17.19 -12.41 7.28
N PHE A 81 16.05 -11.80 7.01
CA PHE A 81 15.96 -10.39 6.59
C PHE A 81 16.41 -9.46 7.72
N TYR A 82 15.96 -9.69 8.96
CA TYR A 82 16.36 -8.92 10.14
C TYR A 82 17.87 -8.92 10.35
N PHE A 83 18.48 -10.12 10.43
CA PHE A 83 19.93 -10.25 10.64
C PHE A 83 20.76 -9.64 9.51
N ARG A 84 20.32 -9.78 8.26
CA ARG A 84 21.03 -9.24 7.10
C ARG A 84 21.02 -7.70 7.06
N ASN A 85 20.04 -7.06 7.66
CA ASN A 85 19.85 -5.61 7.57
C ASN A 85 20.09 -4.88 8.88
N LYS A 86 20.41 -5.56 9.98
CA LYS A 86 20.61 -4.95 11.30
C LYS A 86 21.66 -3.83 11.29
N GLY A 87 22.78 -4.02 10.61
CA GLY A 87 23.83 -3.00 10.49
C GLY A 87 23.48 -1.83 9.55
N ASN A 88 22.52 -2.01 8.63
CA ASN A 88 22.14 -0.97 7.68
C ASN A 88 21.00 -0.06 8.18
N ILE A 89 20.34 -0.44 9.28
CA ILE A 89 19.30 0.39 9.92
C ILE A 89 19.93 1.63 10.57
N ASP A 90 21.21 1.56 10.95
CA ASP A 90 21.92 2.67 11.58
C ASP A 90 22.31 3.79 10.59
N SER A 91 22.21 3.57 9.29
CA SER A 91 22.53 4.54 8.20
C SER A 91 21.30 4.93 7.39
N TYR A 92 20.21 5.28 8.04
CA TYR A 92 18.99 5.71 7.36
C TYR A 92 18.99 7.22 7.04
N LYS A 93 18.27 7.59 5.98
CA LYS A 93 17.91 8.98 5.71
C LYS A 93 16.58 9.30 6.37
N LEU A 94 16.54 10.39 7.15
CA LEU A 94 15.32 10.82 7.83
C LEU A 94 14.35 11.49 6.86
N ILE A 95 13.08 11.09 6.93
CA ILE A 95 11.93 11.76 6.31
C ILE A 95 10.99 12.12 7.47
N GLU A 96 10.78 13.41 7.71
CA GLU A 96 10.00 13.86 8.87
C GLU A 96 8.55 13.39 8.85
N LYS A 97 7.90 13.49 7.69
CA LYS A 97 6.50 13.12 7.50
C LYS A 97 6.25 12.64 6.08
N SER A 98 5.48 11.61 5.92
CA SER A 98 5.17 11.05 4.61
C SER A 98 3.99 10.09 4.65
N SER A 99 3.39 9.82 3.49
CA SER A 99 2.35 8.85 3.29
C SER A 99 2.90 7.58 2.63
N TRP A 100 2.41 6.43 3.08
CA TRP A 100 2.75 5.13 2.54
C TRP A 100 1.54 4.47 1.89
N ILE A 101 1.66 4.14 0.61
CA ILE A 101 0.58 3.52 -0.18
C ILE A 101 0.98 2.19 -0.81
N MET A 102 2.28 1.86 -0.78
CA MET A 102 2.83 0.73 -1.54
C MET A 102 2.66 -0.62 -0.87
N ASP A 103 2.66 -1.65 -1.70
CA ASP A 103 2.77 -3.06 -1.33
C ASP A 103 3.62 -3.82 -2.35
N GLU A 104 3.79 -5.13 -2.17
CA GLU A 104 4.62 -5.98 -3.05
C GLU A 104 4.14 -6.06 -4.51
N LYS A 105 2.90 -5.61 -4.79
CA LYS A 105 2.29 -5.66 -6.13
C LYS A 105 2.23 -4.29 -6.81
N SER A 106 2.72 -3.23 -6.16
CA SER A 106 2.63 -1.86 -6.67
C SER A 106 3.30 -1.63 -8.04
N ARG A 107 4.23 -2.52 -8.44
CA ARG A 107 4.85 -2.51 -9.78
C ARG A 107 3.98 -3.17 -10.86
N LYS A 108 2.83 -3.71 -10.52
CA LYS A 108 1.89 -4.31 -11.47
C LYS A 108 0.87 -3.28 -11.87
N PHE A 109 0.70 -3.06 -13.18
CA PHE A 109 -0.20 -2.05 -13.72
C PHE A 109 -1.60 -2.11 -13.09
N PHE A 110 -2.24 -3.28 -13.08
CA PHE A 110 -3.56 -3.45 -12.49
C PHE A 110 -3.61 -3.02 -11.02
N HIS A 111 -2.66 -3.51 -10.18
CA HIS A 111 -2.62 -3.16 -8.75
C HIS A 111 -2.30 -1.69 -8.51
N TRP A 112 -1.47 -1.09 -9.37
CA TRP A 112 -1.24 0.35 -9.28
C TRP A 112 -2.54 1.11 -9.53
N MET A 113 -3.23 0.82 -10.61
CA MET A 113 -4.46 1.52 -11.00
C MET A 113 -5.62 1.29 -10.01
N THR A 114 -5.79 0.08 -9.50
CA THR A 114 -6.92 -0.25 -8.62
C THR A 114 -6.63 0.00 -7.14
N ASP A 115 -5.45 -0.35 -6.66
CA ASP A 115 -5.14 -0.32 -5.22
C ASP A 115 -4.40 0.96 -4.83
N ASN A 116 -3.30 1.28 -5.54
CA ASN A 116 -2.44 2.40 -5.15
C ASN A 116 -3.09 3.76 -5.45
N LEU A 117 -3.68 3.95 -6.64
CA LEU A 117 -4.38 5.21 -6.97
C LEU A 117 -5.60 5.42 -6.08
N SER A 118 -6.32 4.35 -5.71
CA SER A 118 -7.42 4.45 -4.75
C SER A 118 -6.94 4.92 -3.37
N ARG A 119 -5.77 4.44 -2.91
CA ARG A 119 -5.14 4.91 -1.65
C ARG A 119 -4.74 6.38 -1.73
N ILE A 120 -4.19 6.82 -2.87
CA ILE A 120 -3.90 8.25 -3.11
C ILE A 120 -5.19 9.07 -3.05
N GLY A 121 -6.24 8.62 -3.73
CA GLY A 121 -7.55 9.27 -3.69
C GLY A 121 -8.12 9.40 -2.28
N LEU A 122 -7.91 8.40 -1.41
CA LEU A 122 -8.29 8.47 0.00
C LEU A 122 -7.50 9.53 0.78
N LEU A 123 -6.18 9.64 0.55
CA LEU A 123 -5.34 10.66 1.18
C LEU A 123 -5.81 12.07 0.77
N LEU A 124 -6.01 12.29 -0.53
CA LEU A 124 -6.48 13.58 -1.06
C LEU A 124 -7.86 13.95 -0.51
N LYS A 125 -8.80 13.00 -0.44
CA LYS A 125 -10.13 13.21 0.15
C LYS A 125 -10.07 13.62 1.62
N GLN A 126 -9.04 13.19 2.35
CA GLN A 126 -8.83 13.55 3.75
C GLN A 126 -7.93 14.78 3.93
N ASN A 127 -7.64 15.51 2.85
CA ASN A 127 -6.73 16.65 2.83
C ASN A 127 -5.35 16.32 3.44
N ILE A 128 -4.86 15.11 3.19
CA ILE A 128 -3.52 14.69 3.56
C ILE A 128 -2.63 14.92 2.34
N ASP A 129 -1.80 15.95 2.42
CA ASP A 129 -0.87 16.41 1.38
C ASP A 129 0.59 16.03 1.67
N ASP A 130 0.81 15.16 2.66
CA ASP A 130 2.13 14.65 2.98
C ASP A 130 2.74 13.94 1.77
N PRO A 131 4.05 14.14 1.48
CA PRO A 131 4.67 13.51 0.34
C PRO A 131 4.55 11.98 0.39
N ILE A 132 4.17 11.39 -0.73
CA ILE A 132 4.02 9.95 -0.89
C ILE A 132 5.39 9.33 -1.12
N ILE A 133 5.78 8.33 -0.34
CA ILE A 133 7.02 7.59 -0.59
C ILE A 133 6.78 6.56 -1.68
N ILE A 134 7.66 6.56 -2.69
CA ILE A 134 7.65 5.59 -3.79
C ILE A 134 9.07 5.06 -3.97
N ASP A 135 9.25 3.74 -4.02
CA ASP A 135 10.56 3.17 -4.30
C ASP A 135 10.95 3.39 -5.77
N GLN A 136 12.27 3.49 -6.02
CA GLN A 136 12.82 3.80 -7.34
C GLN A 136 12.36 2.84 -8.43
N ASP A 137 12.25 1.55 -8.13
CA ASP A 137 11.86 0.56 -9.13
C ASP A 137 10.38 0.70 -9.51
N THR A 138 9.52 1.03 -8.54
CA THR A 138 8.10 1.32 -8.79
C THR A 138 7.97 2.62 -9.59
N TYR A 139 8.71 3.66 -9.20
CA TYR A 139 8.71 4.95 -9.92
C TYR A 139 9.20 4.82 -11.37
N ASN A 140 10.07 3.86 -11.67
CA ASN A 140 10.55 3.64 -13.05
C ASN A 140 9.48 3.07 -14.00
N CYS A 141 8.34 2.60 -13.50
CA CYS A 141 7.21 2.21 -14.33
C CYS A 141 6.56 3.45 -14.96
N SER A 142 6.37 3.49 -16.29
CA SER A 142 5.82 4.66 -17.01
C SER A 142 4.44 5.06 -16.48
N PHE A 143 3.54 4.09 -16.28
CA PHE A 143 2.19 4.32 -15.77
C PHE A 143 2.18 4.94 -14.35
N VAL A 144 3.21 4.68 -13.53
CA VAL A 144 3.38 5.31 -12.21
C VAL A 144 3.73 6.78 -12.36
N LYS A 145 4.74 7.10 -13.17
CA LYS A 145 5.16 8.48 -13.44
C LYS A 145 4.00 9.31 -13.99
N GLU A 146 3.38 8.84 -15.05
CA GLU A 146 2.28 9.52 -15.72
C GLU A 146 1.11 9.80 -14.77
N SER A 147 0.71 8.81 -13.95
CA SER A 147 -0.39 8.97 -13.01
C SER A 147 -0.08 9.96 -11.88
N ILE A 148 1.16 9.98 -11.36
CA ILE A 148 1.57 10.92 -10.31
C ILE A 148 1.64 12.33 -10.84
N GLU A 149 2.18 12.53 -12.04
CA GLU A 149 2.24 13.83 -12.72
C GLU A 149 0.83 14.36 -12.99
N LEU A 150 -0.08 13.50 -13.45
CA LEU A 150 -1.48 13.86 -13.70
C LEU A 150 -2.20 14.28 -12.41
N LEU A 151 -1.98 13.57 -11.31
CA LEU A 151 -2.60 13.85 -10.01
C LEU A 151 -1.96 15.04 -9.28
N LYS A 152 -0.77 15.50 -9.70
CA LYS A 152 -0.01 16.60 -9.08
C LYS A 152 0.22 16.43 -7.58
N VAL A 153 0.40 15.20 -7.13
CA VAL A 153 0.67 14.90 -5.73
C VAL A 153 2.15 15.06 -5.40
N ASN A 154 2.46 15.46 -4.18
CA ASN A 154 3.83 15.51 -3.69
C ASN A 154 4.36 14.08 -3.47
N PHE A 155 5.61 13.81 -3.87
CA PHE A 155 6.21 12.50 -3.67
C PHE A 155 7.72 12.57 -3.41
N ILE A 156 8.24 11.50 -2.81
CA ILE A 156 9.67 11.29 -2.56
C ILE A 156 10.05 9.93 -3.15
N VAL A 157 10.98 9.94 -4.09
CA VAL A 157 11.54 8.68 -4.63
C VAL A 157 12.67 8.21 -3.72
N THR A 158 12.56 6.98 -3.23
CA THR A 158 13.56 6.36 -2.37
C THR A 158 14.28 5.23 -3.10
N PRO A 159 15.64 5.19 -3.11
CA PRO A 159 16.36 4.04 -3.62
C PRO A 159 15.92 2.74 -2.95
N SER A 160 15.65 1.70 -3.76
CA SER A 160 15.12 0.41 -3.27
C SER A 160 16.07 -0.32 -2.32
N GLU A 161 17.37 -0.01 -2.39
CA GLU A 161 18.42 -0.67 -1.60
C GLU A 161 18.66 -0.04 -0.22
N LYS A 162 18.21 1.19 0.03
CA LYS A 162 18.49 1.95 1.26
C LYS A 162 17.30 1.98 2.20
N PHE A 163 17.58 2.17 3.50
CA PHE A 163 16.57 2.44 4.52
C PHE A 163 16.27 3.94 4.64
N TYR A 164 15.02 4.25 4.89
CA TYR A 164 14.51 5.58 5.20
C TYR A 164 13.63 5.50 6.46
N LYS A 165 13.70 6.53 7.29
CA LYS A 165 12.90 6.66 8.52
C LYS A 165 12.02 7.90 8.45
#